data_7e1eb42174a98565fa2f62532c349cf1
#
_entry.id   7e1eb42174a98565fa2f62532c349cf1
#
_cell.length_a   1.000
_cell.length_b   1.000
_cell.length_c   1.000
_cell.angle_alpha   90.00
_cell.angle_beta   90.00
_cell.angle_gamma   90.00
#
_symmetry.space_group_name_H-M   'P 1'
#
loop_
_entity.id
_entity.type
_entity.pdbx_description
1 polymer ?
#
loop_
_entity_poly.entity_id
_entity_poly.type
_entity_poly.pdbx_seq_one_letter_code
_entity_poly.pdbx_strand_id
1 'polypeptide(L)' 'MKLSELQKKDIINIKDGKKVGKIIDVEFDKENGYLIHFVIERAHIMKNIFYPQQDITIKFSQIKKMGEDVILIDIS' A
#
# COMPACT_ATOMS: atom_id res chain seq x y z
N MET A 1 6.35 0.62 -15.20
CA MET A 1 6.77 0.90 -13.83
C MET A 1 7.15 -0.40 -13.13
N LYS A 2 8.25 -0.38 -12.42
CA LYS A 2 8.72 -1.59 -11.75
C LYS A 2 8.21 -1.65 -10.33
N LEU A 3 8.07 -2.87 -9.80
CA LEU A 3 7.68 -3.04 -8.41
C LEU A 3 8.65 -2.32 -7.47
N SER A 4 9.94 -2.37 -7.76
CA SER A 4 10.92 -1.69 -6.93
C SER A 4 10.70 -0.18 -6.86
N GLU A 5 10.13 0.39 -7.90
CA GLU A 5 9.80 1.81 -7.89
C GLU A 5 8.59 2.07 -7.00
N LEU A 6 7.60 1.17 -7.04
CA LEU A 6 6.42 1.29 -6.20
C LEU A 6 6.78 1.16 -4.73
N GLN A 7 7.70 0.28 -4.42
CA GLN A 7 8.08 0.04 -3.04
C GLN A 7 8.77 1.22 -2.37
N LYS A 8 9.29 2.15 -3.16
CA LYS A 8 9.93 3.35 -2.62
C LYS A 8 8.95 4.46 -2.31
N LYS A 9 7.73 4.35 -2.82
CA LYS A 9 6.75 5.43 -2.67
C LYS A 9 5.96 5.28 -1.37
N ASP A 10 5.62 6.40 -0.78
CA ASP A 10 4.76 6.41 0.40
C ASP A 10 3.30 6.30 -0.03
N ILE A 11 2.55 5.48 0.68
CA ILE A 11 1.13 5.32 0.42
C ILE A 11 0.38 6.30 1.31
N ILE A 12 -0.42 7.15 0.71
CA ILE A 12 -1.17 8.20 1.41
C ILE A 12 -2.66 7.98 1.19
N ASN A 13 -3.43 8.00 2.26
CA ASN A 13 -4.88 7.89 2.17
C ASN A 13 -5.45 9.28 1.87
N ILE A 14 -6.17 9.41 0.77
CA ILE A 14 -6.70 10.71 0.36
C ILE A 14 -7.79 11.22 1.30
N LYS A 15 -8.40 10.34 2.07
CA LYS A 15 -9.49 10.76 2.96
C LYS A 15 -9.00 11.57 4.14
N ASP A 16 -7.83 11.26 4.66
CA ASP A 16 -7.31 11.97 5.82
C ASP A 16 -5.90 12.54 5.59
N GLY A 17 -5.32 12.30 4.42
CA GLY A 17 -3.99 12.81 4.09
C GLY A 17 -2.87 12.14 4.87
N LYS A 18 -3.14 11.04 5.54
CA LYS A 18 -2.13 10.41 6.38
C LYS A 18 -1.41 9.30 5.65
N LYS A 19 -0.16 9.09 6.04
CA LYS A 19 0.63 8.02 5.50
C LYS A 19 0.12 6.68 6.02
N VAL A 20 -0.15 5.77 5.11
CA VAL A 20 -0.62 4.43 5.45
C VAL A 20 0.56 3.48 5.61
N GLY A 21 1.53 3.57 4.72
CA GLY A 21 2.69 2.71 4.78
C GLY A 21 3.39 2.61 3.44
N LYS A 22 4.00 1.48 3.20
CA LYS A 22 4.70 1.20 1.95
C LYS A 22 4.36 -0.19 1.46
N ILE A 23 4.44 -0.38 0.16
CA ILE A 23 4.19 -1.68 -0.44
C ILE A 23 5.34 -2.62 -0.10
N ILE A 24 5.01 -3.78 0.44
CA ILE A 24 6.02 -4.78 0.75
C ILE A 24 5.86 -6.04 -0.09
N ASP A 25 4.71 -6.23 -0.71
CA ASP A 25 4.47 -7.43 -1.49
C ASP A 25 3.29 -7.23 -2.43
N VAL A 26 3.10 -8.19 -3.32
CA VAL A 26 1.95 -8.21 -4.21
C VAL A 26 1.44 -9.65 -4.27
N GLU A 27 0.16 -9.81 -4.53
CA GLU A 27 -0.41 -11.12 -4.76
C GLU A 27 -0.99 -11.23 -6.14
N PHE A 28 -0.71 -12.34 -6.79
CA PHE A 28 -1.20 -12.62 -8.14
C PHE A 28 -2.15 -13.79 -8.10
N ASP A 29 -3.13 -13.78 -9.03
CA ASP A 29 -3.91 -14.94 -9.32
C ASP A 29 -3.03 -15.89 -10.10
N LYS A 30 -2.70 -17.02 -9.51
CA LYS A 30 -1.74 -17.92 -10.13
C LYS A 30 -2.29 -18.64 -11.34
N GLU A 31 -3.61 -18.66 -11.53
CA GLU A 31 -4.18 -19.27 -12.70
C GLU A 31 -4.17 -18.35 -13.90
N ASN A 32 -4.45 -17.07 -13.67
CA ASN A 32 -4.55 -16.10 -14.75
C ASN A 32 -3.39 -15.13 -14.81
N GLY A 33 -2.58 -15.07 -13.78
CA GLY A 33 -1.44 -14.17 -13.76
C GLY A 33 -1.78 -12.72 -13.49
N TYR A 34 -3.01 -12.43 -13.11
CA TYR A 34 -3.40 -11.05 -12.82
C TYR A 34 -3.03 -10.66 -11.41
N LEU A 35 -2.69 -9.38 -11.26
CA LEU A 35 -2.44 -8.81 -9.95
C LEU A 35 -3.76 -8.73 -9.18
N ILE A 36 -3.80 -9.30 -7.99
CA ILE A 36 -4.99 -9.28 -7.16
C ILE A 36 -4.98 -8.05 -6.26
N HIS A 37 -3.93 -7.88 -5.49
CA HIS A 37 -3.81 -6.72 -4.61
C HIS A 37 -2.37 -6.51 -4.18
N PHE A 38 -2.14 -5.34 -3.60
CA PHE A 38 -0.86 -4.99 -2.99
C PHE A 38 -0.95 -5.20 -1.50
N VAL A 39 0.14 -5.66 -0.90
CA VAL A 39 0.26 -5.79 0.54
C VAL A 39 1.06 -4.61 1.04
N ILE A 40 0.53 -3.91 2.03
CA ILE A 40 1.15 -2.71 2.56
C ILE A 40 1.53 -2.93 4.01
N GLU A 41 2.80 -2.66 4.32
CA GLU A 41 3.24 -2.62 5.69
C GLU A 41 2.87 -1.26 6.25
N ARG A 42 2.16 -1.25 7.36
CA ARG A 42 1.72 -0.01 7.96
C ARG A 42 2.88 0.84 8.44
N ALA A 43 2.73 2.14 8.29
CA ALA A 43 3.72 3.06 8.81
C ALA A 43 3.81 2.90 10.31
N HIS A 44 5.02 2.85 10.81
CA HIS A 44 5.26 2.69 12.23
C HIS A 44 4.98 3.98 12.96
N ILE A 45 3.99 3.93 13.79
CA ILE A 45 3.79 4.99 14.73
C ILE A 45 4.17 4.39 16.03
N MET A 46 5.35 4.62 16.39
CA MET A 46 6.00 3.94 17.36
C MET A 46 5.33 3.64 18.62
N LYS A 47 4.24 4.19 18.92
CA LYS A 47 3.69 3.95 20.21
C LYS A 47 3.01 2.66 20.40
N ASN A 48 2.70 1.91 19.41
CA ASN A 48 1.91 0.70 19.59
C ASN A 48 2.74 -0.55 19.56
N ILE A 49 3.73 -0.58 20.40
CA ILE A 49 4.58 -1.76 20.46
C ILE A 49 3.86 -2.96 21.03
N PHE A 50 2.76 -2.73 21.73
CA PHE A 50 2.05 -3.85 22.33
C PHE A 50 1.05 -4.49 21.39
N TYR A 51 0.78 -3.86 20.25
CA TYR A 51 -0.17 -4.40 19.30
C TYR A 51 0.55 -4.71 18.00
N PRO A 52 0.50 -5.96 17.56
CA PRO A 52 1.14 -6.28 16.30
C PRO A 52 0.50 -5.48 15.20
N GLN A 53 1.33 -4.92 14.35
CA GLN A 53 0.86 -4.21 13.19
C GLN A 53 0.42 -5.22 12.18
N GLN A 54 -0.80 -5.07 11.70
CA GLN A 54 -1.29 -5.95 10.68
C GLN A 54 -1.05 -5.32 9.33
N ASP A 55 -0.58 -6.12 8.40
CA ASP A 55 -0.47 -5.67 7.03
C ASP A 55 -1.87 -5.46 6.48
N ILE A 56 -2.00 -4.49 5.60
CA ILE A 56 -3.27 -4.25 4.95
C ILE A 56 -3.10 -4.52 3.47
N THR A 57 -4.21 -4.81 2.82
CA THR A 57 -4.20 -5.06 1.38
C THR A 57 -5.03 -4.01 0.69
N ILE A 58 -4.59 -3.59 -0.50
CA ILE A 58 -5.35 -2.66 -1.32
C ILE A 58 -5.44 -3.21 -2.72
N LYS A 59 -6.59 -3.00 -3.35
CA LYS A 59 -6.79 -3.39 -4.73
C LYS A 59 -6.28 -2.30 -5.64
N PHE A 60 -5.94 -2.67 -6.85
CA PHE A 60 -5.49 -1.70 -7.82
C PHE A 60 -6.54 -0.61 -8.04
N SER A 61 -7.81 -0.97 -7.97
CA SER A 61 -8.90 -0.01 -8.15
C SER A 61 -8.94 1.06 -7.06
N GLN A 62 -8.31 0.84 -5.93
CA GLN A 62 -8.27 1.81 -4.85
C GLN A 62 -7.16 2.84 -5.03
N ILE A 63 -6.29 2.64 -5.98
CA ILE A 63 -5.24 3.61 -6.28
C ILE A 63 -5.85 4.73 -7.10
N LYS A 64 -5.77 5.95 -6.60
CA LYS A 64 -6.35 7.09 -7.27
C LYS A 64 -5.34 7.85 -8.11
N LYS A 65 -4.10 7.88 -7.67
CA LYS A 65 -3.06 8.57 -8.43
C LYS A 65 -1.70 8.05 -8.01
N MET A 66 -0.81 7.90 -8.97
CA MET A 66 0.57 7.58 -8.70
C MET A 66 1.41 8.81 -8.96
N GLY A 67 2.01 9.32 -7.91
CA GLY A 67 2.94 10.42 -8.01
C GLY A 67 4.36 9.93 -8.07
N GLU A 68 5.28 10.86 -8.08
CA GLU A 68 6.70 10.52 -8.14
C GLU A 68 7.16 9.87 -6.85
N ASP A 69 6.75 10.41 -5.72
CA ASP A 69 7.18 9.92 -4.40
C ASP A 69 6.03 9.32 -3.58
N VAL A 70 4.81 9.44 -4.05
CA VAL A 70 3.65 8.99 -3.30
C VAL A 70 2.67 8.27 -4.18
N ILE A 71 1.86 7.42 -3.56
CA ILE A 71 0.71 6.78 -4.20
C ILE A 71 -0.51 7.17 -3.36
N LEU A 72 -1.48 7.78 -4.01
CA LEU A 72 -2.71 8.20 -3.33
C LEU A 72 -3.75 7.12 -3.46
N ILE A 73 -4.30 6.70 -2.34
CA ILE A 73 -5.30 5.64 -2.32
C ILE A 73 -6.54 6.09 -1.57
N ASP A 74 -7.62 5.40 -1.83
CA ASP A 74 -8.89 5.62 -1.14
C ASP A 74 -9.28 4.31 -0.44
N ILE A 75 -9.14 4.31 0.87
CA ILE A 75 -9.45 3.14 1.68
C ILE A 75 -10.44 3.48 2.78
N SER A 76 -11.30 4.37 2.53
CA SER A 76 -12.27 4.86 3.52
C SER A 76 -13.00 3.75 4.27
#